data_b9be7436737cf0014785f79aaea7f9c8
#
_entry.id   b9be7436737cf0014785f79aaea7f9c8
#
_cell.length_a   1.000
_cell.length_b   1.000
_cell.length_c   1.000
_cell.angle_alpha   90.00
_cell.angle_beta   90.00
_cell.angle_gamma   90.00
#
_symmetry.space_group_name_H-M   'P 1'
#
loop_
_entity.id
_entity.type
_entity.pdbx_description
1 polymer ?
#
loop_
_entity_poly.entity_id
_entity_poly.type
_entity_poly.pdbx_seq_one_letter_code
_entity_poly.pdbx_strand_id
1 'polypeptide(L)'
;KTDRIPEGVVIRMDDERTHRYEYDSQHRLVHYVRTQHGETQAEGRYIYDPLGRRVGKRVWKRELVHWSDTRMELSRRPYVTWYGWEGDRLTTIQTGQSRIQTVYATGSFTPLVRIETDAAEQAKAQHRSLAEKLSQEGSEDGQAVQLPAALTAMLDRLEGELRRNAVSEESRAWLAGCG
;
A
#
# COMPACT_ATOMS: atom_id res chain seq x y z
N LYS A 1 15.83 -33.23 44.66
CA LYS A 1 17.10 -33.25 43.90
C LYS A 1 17.10 -31.96 43.05
N THR A 2 17.80 -30.96 43.54
CA THR A 2 18.06 -29.73 42.80
C THR A 2 19.20 -30.01 41.84
N ASP A 3 18.92 -30.17 40.58
CA ASP A 3 19.96 -30.25 39.54
C ASP A 3 20.68 -28.88 39.48
N ARG A 4 21.90 -28.85 40.02
CA ARG A 4 22.78 -27.68 39.88
C ARG A 4 23.18 -27.55 38.43
N ILE A 5 22.71 -26.50 37.78
CA ILE A 5 23.17 -26.06 36.45
C ILE A 5 24.64 -25.63 36.61
N PRO A 6 25.60 -26.16 35.83
CA PRO A 6 27.00 -25.75 35.92
C PRO A 6 27.10 -24.25 35.61
N GLU A 7 27.91 -23.54 36.42
CA GLU A 7 28.24 -22.12 36.14
C GLU A 7 28.83 -21.99 34.73
N GLY A 8 28.22 -21.14 33.90
CA GLY A 8 28.67 -20.87 32.53
C GLY A 8 27.90 -21.57 31.41
N VAL A 9 26.91 -22.44 31.73
CA VAL A 9 26.02 -22.99 30.71
C VAL A 9 24.85 -22.03 30.44
N VAL A 10 24.87 -21.39 29.27
CA VAL A 10 23.73 -20.63 28.79
C VAL A 10 22.69 -21.60 28.27
N ILE A 11 21.63 -21.84 29.04
CA ILE A 11 20.47 -22.60 28.53
C ILE A 11 19.69 -21.66 27.62
N ARG A 12 19.70 -21.96 26.32
CA ARG A 12 18.80 -21.30 25.37
C ARG A 12 17.42 -21.86 25.58
N MET A 13 16.49 -20.99 25.93
CA MET A 13 15.07 -21.38 26.00
C MET A 13 14.53 -21.59 24.59
N ASP A 14 13.57 -22.51 24.43
CA ASP A 14 12.94 -22.83 23.13
C ASP A 14 12.26 -21.62 22.46
N ASP A 15 12.00 -20.54 23.22
CA ASP A 15 11.39 -19.32 22.73
C ASP A 15 12.40 -18.17 22.51
N GLU A 16 13.72 -18.42 22.65
CA GLU A 16 14.75 -17.41 22.42
C GLU A 16 14.65 -16.81 21.02
N ARG A 17 14.51 -15.50 20.95
CA ARG A 17 14.40 -14.74 19.72
C ARG A 17 15.55 -13.75 19.62
N THR A 18 16.20 -13.72 18.47
CA THR A 18 17.24 -12.74 18.15
C THR A 18 16.64 -11.63 17.29
N HIS A 19 16.91 -10.39 17.66
CA HIS A 19 16.49 -9.18 16.95
C HIS A 19 17.74 -8.45 16.46
N ARG A 20 17.87 -8.27 15.15
CA ARG A 20 18.94 -7.51 14.52
C ARG A 20 18.38 -6.26 13.89
N TYR A 21 19.02 -5.14 14.18
CA TYR A 21 18.66 -3.81 13.70
C TYR A 21 19.86 -3.21 12.95
N GLU A 22 19.61 -2.67 11.76
CA GLU A 22 20.60 -1.96 10.96
C GLU A 22 20.15 -0.52 10.75
N TYR A 23 21.09 0.40 10.91
CA TYR A 23 20.82 1.84 10.83
C TYR A 23 21.67 2.45 9.72
N ASP A 24 21.15 3.49 9.08
CA ASP A 24 21.94 4.28 8.12
C ASP A 24 22.88 5.27 8.83
N SER A 25 23.63 6.06 8.04
CA SER A 25 24.55 7.08 8.56
C SER A 25 23.86 8.23 9.32
N GLN A 26 22.53 8.34 9.21
CA GLN A 26 21.70 9.31 9.94
C GLN A 26 20.99 8.67 11.13
N HIS A 27 21.43 7.51 11.58
CA HIS A 27 20.87 6.73 12.70
C HIS A 27 19.39 6.36 12.53
N ARG A 28 18.89 6.24 11.28
CA ARG A 28 17.54 5.80 11.00
C ARG A 28 17.52 4.28 10.76
N LEU A 29 16.56 3.59 11.34
CA LEU A 29 16.38 2.16 11.16
C LEU A 29 16.02 1.83 9.72
N VAL A 30 16.92 1.18 8.96
CA VAL A 30 16.69 0.83 7.55
C VAL A 30 16.36 -0.64 7.36
N HIS A 31 16.84 -1.52 8.24
CA HIS A 31 16.60 -2.95 8.15
C HIS A 31 16.41 -3.58 9.53
N TYR A 32 15.52 -4.53 9.63
CA TYR A 32 15.21 -5.29 10.84
C TYR A 32 14.99 -6.76 10.48
N VAL A 33 15.60 -7.65 11.23
CA VAL A 33 15.40 -9.10 11.11
C VAL A 33 15.13 -9.69 12.48
N ARG A 34 14.12 -10.54 12.55
CA ARG A 34 13.83 -11.37 13.72
C ARG A 34 14.05 -12.84 13.35
N THR A 35 14.91 -13.51 14.09
CA THR A 35 15.19 -14.95 13.94
C THR A 35 14.79 -15.72 15.19
N GLN A 36 14.38 -16.96 15.01
CA GLN A 36 14.11 -17.92 16.07
C GLN A 36 14.50 -19.31 15.56
N HIS A 37 15.19 -20.10 16.38
CA HIS A 37 15.74 -21.40 15.98
C HIS A 37 16.62 -21.38 14.72
N GLY A 38 17.32 -20.26 14.50
CA GLY A 38 18.14 -20.06 13.30
C GLY A 38 17.39 -19.67 12.02
N GLU A 39 16.05 -19.62 12.08
CA GLU A 39 15.19 -19.27 10.94
C GLU A 39 14.63 -17.86 11.03
N THR A 40 14.60 -17.15 9.91
CA THR A 40 14.01 -15.82 9.83
C THR A 40 12.49 -15.91 10.00
N GLN A 41 11.99 -15.24 11.04
CA GLN A 41 10.56 -15.16 11.34
C GLN A 41 9.89 -13.94 10.74
N ALA A 42 10.64 -12.83 10.65
CA ALA A 42 10.19 -11.60 10.02
C ALA A 42 11.40 -10.78 9.56
N GLU A 43 11.22 -10.07 8.46
CA GLU A 43 12.16 -9.08 7.94
C GLU A 43 11.41 -7.79 7.66
N GLY A 44 12.03 -6.64 7.97
CA GLY A 44 11.47 -5.32 7.72
C GLY A 44 12.49 -4.41 7.05
N ARG A 45 12.05 -3.66 6.03
CA ARG A 45 12.84 -2.60 5.40
C ARG A 45 12.09 -1.30 5.42
N TYR A 46 12.79 -0.21 5.70
CA TYR A 46 12.20 1.10 5.93
C TYR A 46 12.79 2.11 4.94
N ILE A 47 11.93 2.97 4.41
CA ILE A 47 12.28 3.98 3.41
C ILE A 47 11.96 5.35 3.99
N TYR A 48 12.88 6.29 3.82
CA TYR A 48 12.78 7.64 4.34
C TYR A 48 12.91 8.67 3.23
N ASP A 49 12.27 9.81 3.40
CA ASP A 49 12.48 10.98 2.55
C ASP A 49 13.74 11.76 2.99
N PRO A 50 14.16 12.77 2.21
CA PRO A 50 15.31 13.60 2.56
C PRO A 50 15.18 14.34 3.90
N LEU A 51 13.94 14.56 4.39
CA LEU A 51 13.67 15.19 5.69
C LEU A 51 13.72 14.20 6.87
N GLY A 52 14.01 12.92 6.59
CA GLY A 52 14.09 11.88 7.62
C GLY A 52 12.75 11.29 8.03
N ARG A 53 11.64 11.64 7.34
CA ARG A 53 10.32 11.09 7.63
C ARG A 53 10.17 9.73 6.94
N ARG A 54 9.59 8.75 7.63
CA ARG A 54 9.36 7.44 7.03
C ARG A 54 8.26 7.52 6.00
N VAL A 55 8.56 7.20 4.75
CA VAL A 55 7.60 7.20 3.63
C VAL A 55 7.19 5.79 3.20
N GLY A 56 7.92 4.77 3.61
CA GLY A 56 7.59 3.39 3.27
C GLY A 56 8.09 2.37 4.29
N LYS A 57 7.35 1.27 4.38
CA LYS A 57 7.70 0.08 5.15
C LYS A 57 7.36 -1.16 4.33
N ARG A 58 8.30 -2.08 4.21
CA ARG A 58 8.12 -3.41 3.60
C ARG A 58 8.38 -4.46 4.66
N VAL A 59 7.47 -5.39 4.85
CA VAL A 59 7.59 -6.45 5.86
C VAL A 59 7.32 -7.80 5.21
N TRP A 60 8.25 -8.72 5.40
CA TRP A 60 8.07 -10.14 5.11
C TRP A 60 7.79 -10.86 6.41
N LYS A 61 6.81 -11.74 6.41
CA LYS A 61 6.41 -12.56 7.56
C LYS A 61 6.37 -14.02 7.16
N ARG A 62 6.48 -14.91 8.11
CA ARG A 62 6.25 -16.34 7.83
C ARG A 62 4.77 -16.59 7.59
N GLU A 63 4.50 -17.34 6.54
CA GLU A 63 3.18 -17.74 6.09
C GLU A 63 3.17 -19.23 5.78
N LEU A 64 2.01 -19.86 5.90
CA LEU A 64 1.80 -21.22 5.43
C LEU A 64 1.94 -21.24 3.90
N VAL A 65 2.79 -22.14 3.39
CA VAL A 65 3.01 -22.30 1.95
C VAL A 65 1.75 -22.82 1.26
N HIS A 66 1.03 -23.72 1.94
CA HIS A 66 -0.22 -24.29 1.48
C HIS A 66 -1.11 -24.61 2.68
N TRP A 67 -2.44 -24.49 2.53
CA TRP A 67 -3.40 -24.75 3.61
C TRP A 67 -3.35 -26.17 4.17
N SER A 68 -2.87 -27.15 3.38
CA SER A 68 -2.70 -28.57 3.78
C SER A 68 -1.30 -28.87 4.32
N ASP A 69 -0.38 -27.91 4.36
CA ASP A 69 0.99 -28.08 4.82
C ASP A 69 1.18 -27.34 6.15
N THR A 70 1.98 -27.90 7.04
CA THR A 70 2.44 -27.25 8.28
C THR A 70 3.68 -26.39 8.06
N ARG A 71 4.23 -26.39 6.83
CA ARG A 71 5.46 -25.69 6.48
C ARG A 71 5.23 -24.18 6.39
N MET A 72 5.97 -23.45 7.21
CA MET A 72 6.00 -22.00 7.23
C MET A 72 7.21 -21.47 6.47
N GLU A 73 7.01 -20.61 5.49
CA GLU A 73 8.07 -19.91 4.76
C GLU A 73 7.90 -18.40 4.85
N LEU A 74 8.99 -17.65 4.61
CA LEU A 74 8.91 -16.21 4.52
C LEU A 74 8.10 -15.82 3.26
N SER A 75 7.16 -14.90 3.41
CA SER A 75 6.28 -14.46 2.30
C SER A 75 7.10 -14.04 1.07
N ARG A 76 6.68 -14.48 -0.12
CA ARG A 76 7.38 -14.15 -1.37
C ARG A 76 7.33 -12.66 -1.70
N ARG A 77 6.25 -12.00 -1.29
CA ARG A 77 6.05 -10.56 -1.48
C ARG A 77 5.96 -9.87 -0.12
N PRO A 78 6.52 -8.66 0.02
CA PRO A 78 6.38 -7.91 1.26
C PRO A 78 4.97 -7.35 1.41
N TYR A 79 4.52 -7.26 2.65
CA TYR A 79 3.44 -6.36 3.04
C TYR A 79 3.98 -4.93 3.00
N VAL A 80 3.42 -4.10 2.14
CA VAL A 80 3.87 -2.72 1.95
C VAL A 80 2.93 -1.77 2.66
N THR A 81 3.50 -0.81 3.39
CA THR A 81 2.77 0.33 3.95
C THR A 81 3.44 1.60 3.48
N TRP A 82 2.67 2.51 2.92
CA TRP A 82 3.10 3.83 2.52
C TRP A 82 2.59 4.88 3.51
N TYR A 83 3.37 5.91 3.74
CA TYR A 83 3.08 7.01 4.65
C TYR A 83 3.14 8.33 3.89
N GLY A 84 2.04 9.11 3.93
CA GLY A 84 1.95 10.43 3.33
C GLY A 84 2.00 11.51 4.41
N TRP A 85 2.78 12.55 4.15
CA TRP A 85 3.05 13.63 5.09
C TRP A 85 2.63 14.97 4.51
N GLU A 86 2.07 15.82 5.34
CA GLU A 86 1.83 17.24 5.10
C GLU A 86 2.65 18.04 6.12
N GLY A 87 3.78 18.61 5.68
CA GLY A 87 4.79 19.10 6.63
C GLY A 87 5.23 17.98 7.57
N ASP A 88 5.07 18.18 8.88
CA ASP A 88 5.44 17.21 9.91
C ASP A 88 4.26 16.34 10.37
N ARG A 89 3.09 16.45 9.73
CA ARG A 89 1.89 15.70 10.05
C ARG A 89 1.75 14.46 9.18
N LEU A 90 1.55 13.31 9.79
CA LEU A 90 1.23 12.07 9.09
C LEU A 90 -0.24 12.08 8.68
N THR A 91 -0.54 12.40 7.44
CA THR A 91 -1.92 12.53 6.93
C THR A 91 -2.45 11.26 6.30
N THR A 92 -1.57 10.40 5.78
CA THR A 92 -2.01 9.21 5.04
C THR A 92 -1.21 7.98 5.46
N ILE A 93 -1.92 6.87 5.68
CA ILE A 93 -1.33 5.53 5.79
C ILE A 93 -2.05 4.66 4.78
N GLN A 94 -1.29 4.07 3.85
CA GLN A 94 -1.85 3.22 2.80
C GLN A 94 -1.20 1.84 2.82
N THR A 95 -2.03 0.82 2.84
CA THR A 95 -1.67 -0.60 2.67
C THR A 95 -2.24 -1.13 1.36
N GLY A 96 -2.00 -2.40 1.06
CA GLY A 96 -2.69 -3.08 -0.06
C GLY A 96 -4.19 -3.30 0.18
N GLN A 97 -4.68 -3.14 1.41
CA GLN A 97 -6.07 -3.43 1.79
C GLN A 97 -6.86 -2.18 2.16
N SER A 98 -6.22 -1.17 2.75
CA SER A 98 -6.92 0.03 3.22
C SER A 98 -6.07 1.29 3.07
N ARG A 99 -6.77 2.42 3.02
CA ARG A 99 -6.19 3.75 3.10
C ARG A 99 -6.83 4.50 4.27
N ILE A 100 -5.98 4.99 5.15
CA ILE A 100 -6.37 5.83 6.28
C ILE A 100 -5.93 7.25 5.98
N GLN A 101 -6.86 8.20 6.11
CA GLN A 101 -6.58 9.63 5.99
C GLN A 101 -6.94 10.31 7.32
N THR A 102 -6.03 11.16 7.80
CA THR A 102 -6.23 11.93 9.03
C THR A 102 -6.26 13.42 8.68
N VAL A 103 -7.34 14.09 9.07
CA VAL A 103 -7.49 15.53 8.95
C VAL A 103 -7.18 16.15 10.30
N TYR A 104 -6.33 17.17 10.30
CA TYR A 104 -5.92 17.88 11.50
C TYR A 104 -6.54 19.27 11.58
N ALA A 105 -6.70 19.78 12.79
CA ALA A 105 -7.07 21.18 13.01
C ALA A 105 -5.99 22.11 12.41
N THR A 106 -6.43 23.24 11.84
CA THR A 106 -5.55 24.22 11.22
C THR A 106 -4.48 24.69 12.22
N GLY A 107 -3.20 24.62 11.80
CA GLY A 107 -2.08 25.04 12.63
C GLY A 107 -1.77 24.14 13.85
N SER A 108 -2.42 22.96 14.01
CA SER A 108 -2.30 22.08 15.16
C SER A 108 -1.98 20.63 14.75
N PHE A 109 -1.48 19.84 15.68
CA PHE A 109 -1.35 18.38 15.57
C PHE A 109 -2.57 17.63 16.13
N THR A 110 -3.67 18.32 16.43
CA THR A 110 -4.90 17.70 16.93
C THR A 110 -5.67 17.06 15.78
N PRO A 111 -5.84 15.74 15.76
CA PRO A 111 -6.63 15.07 14.73
C PRO A 111 -8.12 15.36 14.95
N LEU A 112 -8.81 15.83 13.92
CA LEU A 112 -10.25 16.10 13.93
C LEU A 112 -11.03 14.90 13.41
N VAL A 113 -10.58 14.31 12.31
CA VAL A 113 -11.27 13.23 11.62
C VAL A 113 -10.25 12.21 11.13
N ARG A 114 -10.57 10.94 11.28
CA ARG A 114 -9.87 9.81 10.68
C ARG A 114 -10.83 9.05 9.79
N ILE A 115 -10.49 8.97 8.51
CA ILE A 115 -11.28 8.29 7.49
C ILE A 115 -10.52 7.03 7.09
N GLU A 116 -11.16 5.88 7.18
CA GLU A 116 -10.60 4.62 6.69
C GLU A 116 -11.44 4.14 5.52
N THR A 117 -10.79 3.85 4.40
CA THR A 117 -11.41 3.40 3.16
C THR A 117 -10.78 2.08 2.75
N ASP A 118 -11.60 1.10 2.41
CA ASP A 118 -11.15 -0.17 1.85
C ASP A 118 -10.56 0.04 0.45
N ALA A 119 -9.44 -0.61 0.14
CA ALA A 119 -8.79 -0.52 -1.17
C ALA A 119 -9.68 -1.10 -2.29
N ALA A 120 -10.51 -2.09 -1.98
CA ALA A 120 -11.46 -2.65 -2.94
C ALA A 120 -12.57 -1.66 -3.28
N GLU A 121 -13.03 -0.87 -2.32
CA GLU A 121 -14.02 0.21 -2.54
C GLU A 121 -13.39 1.38 -3.32
N GLN A 122 -12.15 1.75 -3.01
CA GLN A 122 -11.42 2.75 -3.78
C GLN A 122 -11.22 2.32 -5.23
N ALA A 123 -10.88 1.05 -5.46
CA ALA A 123 -10.77 0.51 -6.82
C ALA A 123 -12.10 0.58 -7.57
N LYS A 124 -13.22 0.30 -6.92
CA LYS A 124 -14.56 0.46 -7.50
C LYS A 124 -14.87 1.93 -7.81
N ALA A 125 -14.55 2.85 -6.91
CA ALA A 125 -14.76 4.28 -7.12
C ALA A 125 -13.85 4.87 -8.23
N GLN A 126 -12.62 4.33 -8.40
CA GLN A 126 -11.72 4.69 -9.51
C GLN A 126 -12.15 4.07 -10.84
N HIS A 127 -13.00 3.06 -10.83
CA HIS A 127 -13.56 2.39 -12.01
C HIS A 127 -14.81 3.08 -12.59
N ARG A 128 -15.02 4.37 -12.33
CA ARG A 128 -16.00 5.12 -13.12
C ARG A 128 -15.53 5.14 -14.57
N SER A 129 -16.44 4.81 -15.48
CA SER A 129 -16.14 4.82 -16.90
C SER A 129 -15.73 6.22 -17.36
N LEU A 130 -14.95 6.33 -18.44
CA LEU A 130 -14.60 7.62 -19.04
C LEU A 130 -15.86 8.44 -19.37
N ALA A 131 -16.94 7.77 -19.79
CA ALA A 131 -18.21 8.39 -20.04
C ALA A 131 -18.84 8.99 -18.77
N GLU A 132 -18.80 8.29 -17.64
CA GLU A 132 -19.30 8.81 -16.36
C GLU A 132 -18.47 10.00 -15.84
N LYS A 133 -17.15 9.96 -16.01
CA LYS A 133 -16.28 11.09 -15.62
C LYS A 133 -16.57 12.34 -16.44
N LEU A 134 -16.67 12.19 -17.76
CA LEU A 134 -16.96 13.31 -18.66
C LEU A 134 -18.38 13.86 -18.46
N SER A 135 -19.37 13.03 -18.14
CA SER A 135 -20.71 13.50 -17.82
C SER A 135 -20.78 14.32 -16.54
N GLN A 136 -19.89 14.06 -15.56
CA GLN A 136 -19.81 14.81 -14.30
C GLN A 136 -18.97 16.09 -14.40
N GLU A 137 -17.82 16.04 -15.11
CA GLU A 137 -16.90 17.19 -15.26
C GLU A 137 -17.41 18.22 -16.26
N GLY A 138 -18.31 17.84 -17.19
CA GLY A 138 -18.87 18.75 -18.20
C GLY A 138 -19.99 19.68 -17.71
N SER A 139 -20.32 19.71 -16.43
CA SER A 139 -21.38 20.53 -15.89
C SER A 139 -20.86 21.63 -14.96
N GLU A 140 -20.89 22.89 -15.42
CA GLU A 140 -20.63 24.05 -14.56
C GLU A 140 -21.69 24.24 -13.47
N ASP A 141 -22.89 23.65 -13.63
CA ASP A 141 -24.07 23.82 -12.73
C ASP A 141 -24.40 22.60 -11.87
N GLY A 142 -23.51 21.59 -11.80
CA GLY A 142 -23.73 20.39 -10.96
C GLY A 142 -24.77 19.39 -11.48
N GLN A 143 -25.33 19.60 -12.68
CA GLN A 143 -26.21 18.64 -13.35
C GLN A 143 -25.40 17.79 -14.33
N ALA A 144 -25.49 16.45 -14.19
CA ALA A 144 -24.79 15.54 -15.09
C ALA A 144 -25.24 15.76 -16.55
N VAL A 145 -24.26 16.04 -17.42
CA VAL A 145 -24.53 16.14 -18.87
C VAL A 145 -24.82 14.76 -19.43
N GLN A 146 -25.99 14.59 -20.05
CA GLN A 146 -26.32 13.36 -20.75
C GLN A 146 -25.54 13.29 -22.06
N LEU A 147 -24.56 12.39 -22.12
CA LEU A 147 -23.81 12.13 -23.34
C LEU A 147 -24.66 11.32 -24.33
N PRO A 148 -24.58 11.61 -25.64
CA PRO A 148 -25.21 10.77 -26.67
C PRO A 148 -24.78 9.31 -26.57
N ALA A 149 -25.69 8.36 -26.78
CA ALA A 149 -25.40 6.93 -26.66
C ALA A 149 -24.24 6.46 -27.55
N ALA A 150 -24.11 7.06 -28.73
CA ALA A 150 -22.97 6.77 -29.63
C ALA A 150 -21.62 7.20 -29.04
N LEU A 151 -21.57 8.36 -28.37
CA LEU A 151 -20.36 8.86 -27.71
C LEU A 151 -20.01 8.00 -26.49
N THR A 152 -21.01 7.61 -25.68
CA THR A 152 -20.79 6.70 -24.54
C THR A 152 -20.21 5.37 -25.00
N ALA A 153 -20.74 4.76 -26.06
CA ALA A 153 -20.25 3.51 -26.61
C ALA A 153 -18.79 3.62 -27.13
N MET A 154 -18.44 4.75 -27.76
CA MET A 154 -17.06 5.00 -28.20
C MET A 154 -16.10 5.18 -27.03
N LEU A 155 -16.50 5.88 -25.99
CA LEU A 155 -15.70 6.07 -24.76
C LEU A 155 -15.48 4.76 -24.02
N ASP A 156 -16.50 3.91 -23.90
CA ASP A 156 -16.40 2.59 -23.26
C ASP A 156 -15.47 1.66 -24.07
N ARG A 157 -15.56 1.71 -25.41
CA ARG A 157 -14.65 0.98 -26.28
C ARG A 157 -13.22 1.44 -26.11
N LEU A 158 -12.97 2.76 -26.14
CA LEU A 158 -11.66 3.37 -25.97
C LEU A 158 -11.06 2.99 -24.60
N GLU A 159 -11.85 3.04 -23.55
CA GLU A 159 -11.42 2.62 -22.21
C GLU A 159 -11.01 1.13 -22.19
N GLY A 160 -11.78 0.26 -22.82
CA GLY A 160 -11.47 -1.16 -22.95
C GLY A 160 -10.17 -1.42 -23.74
N GLU A 161 -9.90 -0.64 -24.79
CA GLU A 161 -8.68 -0.72 -25.60
C GLU A 161 -7.45 -0.20 -24.82
N LEU A 162 -7.59 0.92 -24.09
CA LEU A 162 -6.53 1.46 -23.24
C LEU A 162 -6.14 0.49 -22.11
N ARG A 163 -7.12 -0.17 -21.50
CA ARG A 163 -6.85 -1.19 -20.45
C ARG A 163 -6.05 -2.38 -21.00
N ARG A 164 -6.25 -2.72 -22.25
CA ARG A 164 -5.51 -3.81 -22.93
C ARG A 164 -4.20 -3.34 -23.56
N ASN A 165 -3.88 -2.04 -23.44
CA ASN A 165 -2.75 -1.38 -24.09
C ASN A 165 -2.72 -1.62 -25.63
N ALA A 166 -3.89 -1.68 -26.26
CA ALA A 166 -4.10 -1.99 -27.67
C ALA A 166 -5.17 -1.08 -28.26
N VAL A 167 -4.80 0.19 -28.52
CA VAL A 167 -5.70 1.17 -29.13
C VAL A 167 -5.81 0.91 -30.63
N SER A 168 -7.04 0.68 -31.13
CA SER A 168 -7.32 0.43 -32.52
C SER A 168 -7.08 1.67 -33.39
N GLU A 169 -6.87 1.46 -34.72
CA GLU A 169 -6.72 2.59 -35.65
C GLU A 169 -7.98 3.44 -35.74
N GLU A 170 -9.15 2.83 -35.61
CA GLU A 170 -10.45 3.50 -35.61
C GLU A 170 -10.58 4.46 -34.40
N SER A 171 -10.18 4.00 -33.19
CA SER A 171 -10.16 4.83 -31.99
C SER A 171 -9.13 5.96 -32.07
N ARG A 172 -7.98 5.72 -32.72
CA ARG A 172 -6.97 6.76 -32.98
C ARG A 172 -7.46 7.82 -33.94
N ALA A 173 -8.12 7.39 -35.03
CA ALA A 173 -8.69 8.31 -36.00
C ALA A 173 -9.81 9.17 -35.40
N TRP A 174 -10.64 8.57 -34.54
CA TRP A 174 -11.68 9.29 -33.81
C TRP A 174 -11.07 10.35 -32.87
N LEU A 175 -10.05 10.00 -32.07
CA LEU A 175 -9.35 10.92 -31.20
C LEU A 175 -8.69 12.08 -31.97
N ALA A 176 -8.12 11.81 -33.14
CA ALA A 176 -7.52 12.82 -34.02
C ALA A 176 -8.56 13.76 -34.64
N GLY A 177 -9.81 13.32 -34.80
CA GLY A 177 -10.91 14.10 -35.36
C GLY A 177 -11.67 14.95 -34.32
N CYS A 178 -11.37 14.78 -33.02
CA CYS A 178 -11.97 15.56 -31.93
C CYS A 178 -11.13 16.78 -31.53
N GLY A 179 -10.03 17.10 -32.23
CA GLY A 179 -9.11 18.22 -31.98
C GLY A 179 -9.39 19.43 -32.87
#